data_8e8dc5b136e0d7b7c5dc320f8d093728
#
_entry.id   8e8dc5b136e0d7b7c5dc320f8d093728
#
_cell.length_a   1.000
_cell.length_b   1.000
_cell.length_c   1.000
_cell.angle_alpha   90.00
_cell.angle_beta   90.00
_cell.angle_gamma   90.00
#
_symmetry.space_group_name_H-M   'P 1'
#
loop_
_entity.id
_entity.type
_entity.pdbx_description
1 polymer ?
#
loop_
_entity_poly.entity_id
_entity_poly.type
_entity_poly.pdbx_seq_one_letter_code
_entity_poly.pdbx_strand_id
1 'polypeptide(L)'
;MIYLHKILPALFSPYSLFFFCIIVGLVKRKHAIIWTALIVMLALSTPVVSSFFFAKLEVVGSRKTPADVQPADAIIVLSGMTHSIRTAKGIISERNDPDRFFGGMELIKAKKAPVIIFTKGKLPWIIGPPESELLQATAQEMGVHPQQILVTGEVETTEDESREVKKILQSKGNRIILVTSAFHMRRAKIAFENVGLEVQPYPVDFKLGEYALTPMDFIPNPLSLATTEKCVRELIGTVYYTLKAF
;
A
#
# COMPACT_ATOMS: atom_id res chain seq x y z
N MET A 1 -0.42 -20.58 -3.15
CA MET A 1 0.80 -19.78 -2.83
C MET A 1 0.50 -18.51 -2.03
N ILE A 2 -0.62 -17.80 -2.28
CA ILE A 2 -0.93 -16.53 -1.62
C ILE A 2 -0.95 -16.58 -0.08
N TYR A 3 -1.47 -17.68 0.50
CA TYR A 3 -1.48 -17.84 1.96
C TYR A 3 -0.07 -17.77 2.58
N LEU A 4 0.92 -18.41 1.96
CA LEU A 4 2.30 -18.37 2.46
C LEU A 4 2.87 -16.94 2.41
N HIS A 5 2.60 -16.21 1.33
CA HIS A 5 2.99 -14.79 1.20
C HIS A 5 2.34 -13.87 2.25
N LYS A 6 1.19 -14.26 2.80
CA LYS A 6 0.50 -13.48 3.85
C LYS A 6 0.86 -13.94 5.25
N ILE A 7 1.04 -15.27 5.46
CA ILE A 7 1.37 -15.86 6.78
C ILE A 7 2.81 -15.54 7.18
N LEU A 8 3.77 -15.65 6.25
CA LEU A 8 5.17 -15.45 6.57
C LEU A 8 5.47 -14.06 7.17
N PRO A 9 5.05 -12.94 6.55
CA PRO A 9 5.21 -11.61 7.18
C PRO A 9 4.46 -11.46 8.50
N ALA A 10 3.31 -12.13 8.67
CA ALA A 10 2.55 -12.08 9.91
C ALA A 10 3.28 -12.78 11.06
N LEU A 11 3.97 -13.90 10.79
CA LEU A 11 4.79 -14.60 11.79
C LEU A 11 6.00 -13.76 12.24
N PHE A 12 6.57 -12.97 11.35
CA PHE A 12 7.67 -12.04 11.65
C PHE A 12 7.20 -10.65 12.07
N SER A 13 5.90 -10.45 12.30
CA SER A 13 5.39 -9.18 12.80
C SER A 13 5.88 -8.90 14.23
N PRO A 14 6.02 -7.62 14.62
CA PRO A 14 6.35 -7.25 15.99
C PRO A 14 5.43 -7.92 17.03
N TYR A 15 4.15 -8.03 16.73
CA TYR A 15 3.15 -8.64 17.57
C TYR A 15 3.42 -10.16 17.79
N SER A 16 3.65 -10.91 16.71
CA SER A 16 3.93 -12.34 16.79
C SER A 16 5.25 -12.63 17.51
N LEU A 17 6.30 -11.84 17.22
CA LEU A 17 7.59 -11.96 17.87
C LEU A 17 7.51 -11.65 19.36
N PHE A 18 6.70 -10.68 19.77
CA PHE A 18 6.45 -10.39 21.18
C PHE A 18 5.93 -11.62 21.92
N PHE A 19 4.85 -12.24 21.43
CA PHE A 19 4.31 -13.45 22.09
C PHE A 19 5.28 -14.61 22.07
N PHE A 20 6.02 -14.79 20.98
CA PHE A 20 7.07 -15.81 20.92
C PHE A 20 8.13 -15.59 22.00
N CYS A 21 8.64 -14.37 22.16
CA CYS A 21 9.61 -14.02 23.20
C CYS A 21 9.05 -14.22 24.61
N ILE A 22 7.78 -13.86 24.87
CA ILE A 22 7.14 -14.11 26.16
C ILE A 22 7.09 -15.61 26.46
N ILE A 23 6.63 -16.44 25.53
CA ILE A 23 6.55 -17.90 25.70
C ILE A 23 7.95 -18.49 25.97
N VAL A 24 8.95 -18.12 25.17
CA VAL A 24 10.33 -18.59 25.35
C VAL A 24 10.89 -18.16 26.71
N GLY A 25 10.65 -16.90 27.12
CA GLY A 25 11.09 -16.38 28.42
C GLY A 25 10.46 -17.12 29.59
N LEU A 26 9.17 -17.45 29.51
CA LEU A 26 8.47 -18.25 30.54
C LEU A 26 8.98 -19.69 30.60
N VAL A 27 9.07 -20.37 29.45
CA VAL A 27 9.54 -21.78 29.38
C VAL A 27 10.98 -21.91 29.84
N LYS A 28 11.85 -20.99 29.45
CA LYS A 28 13.27 -20.97 29.83
C LYS A 28 13.50 -20.31 31.17
N ARG A 29 12.49 -19.80 31.87
CA ARG A 29 12.56 -19.03 33.12
C ARG A 29 13.56 -17.87 33.06
N LYS A 30 13.64 -17.20 31.88
CA LYS A 30 14.55 -16.07 31.63
C LYS A 30 13.79 -14.75 31.68
N HIS A 31 13.69 -14.15 32.86
CA HIS A 31 12.97 -12.87 33.06
C HIS A 31 13.51 -11.74 32.18
N ALA A 32 14.80 -11.71 31.86
CA ALA A 32 15.38 -10.72 30.97
C ALA A 32 14.72 -10.72 29.59
N ILE A 33 14.40 -11.88 28.99
CA ILE A 33 13.71 -11.97 27.70
C ILE A 33 12.31 -11.36 27.81
N ILE A 34 11.59 -11.65 28.91
CA ILE A 34 10.23 -11.13 29.14
C ILE A 34 10.26 -9.62 29.26
N TRP A 35 11.13 -9.06 30.09
CA TRP A 35 11.24 -7.61 30.26
C TRP A 35 11.67 -6.89 28.99
N THR A 36 12.63 -7.45 28.25
CA THR A 36 13.05 -6.90 26.96
C THR A 36 11.88 -6.89 25.97
N ALA A 37 11.13 -7.99 25.86
CA ALA A 37 9.96 -8.05 24.98
C ALA A 37 8.90 -7.00 25.35
N LEU A 38 8.61 -6.82 26.64
CA LEU A 38 7.67 -5.81 27.15
C LEU A 38 8.13 -4.39 26.81
N ILE A 39 9.39 -4.05 27.06
CA ILE A 39 9.95 -2.72 26.79
C ILE A 39 9.91 -2.42 25.30
N VAL A 40 10.33 -3.37 24.46
CA VAL A 40 10.29 -3.22 23.00
C VAL A 40 8.86 -3.05 22.51
N MET A 41 7.91 -3.86 23.00
CA MET A 41 6.51 -3.76 22.61
C MET A 41 5.90 -2.42 23.01
N LEU A 42 6.17 -1.93 24.21
CA LEU A 42 5.74 -0.60 24.64
C LEU A 42 6.32 0.50 23.75
N ALA A 43 7.60 0.45 23.44
CA ALA A 43 8.24 1.43 22.54
C ALA A 43 7.62 1.41 21.15
N LEU A 44 7.42 0.23 20.54
CA LEU A 44 6.81 0.06 19.21
C LEU A 44 5.32 0.49 19.17
N SER A 45 4.69 0.59 20.35
CA SER A 45 3.30 1.04 20.48
C SER A 45 3.16 2.56 20.66
N THR A 46 4.26 3.32 20.64
CA THR A 46 4.20 4.78 20.81
C THR A 46 4.09 5.51 19.47
N PRO A 47 3.33 6.65 19.40
CA PRO A 47 3.26 7.50 18.22
C PRO A 47 4.63 7.95 17.72
N VAL A 48 5.54 8.33 18.62
CA VAL A 48 6.89 8.81 18.24
C VAL A 48 7.68 7.75 17.46
N VAL A 49 7.61 6.49 17.87
CA VAL A 49 8.29 5.39 17.17
C VAL A 49 7.60 5.04 15.84
N SER A 50 6.28 4.96 15.83
CA SER A 50 5.54 4.67 14.61
C SER A 50 5.72 5.77 13.56
N SER A 51 5.70 7.04 13.95
CA SER A 51 5.97 8.19 13.07
C SER A 51 7.39 8.17 12.52
N PHE A 52 8.39 7.79 13.33
CA PHE A 52 9.76 7.61 12.86
C PHE A 52 9.86 6.56 11.73
N PHE A 53 9.18 5.43 11.86
CA PHE A 53 9.14 4.42 10.79
C PHE A 53 8.41 4.91 9.55
N PHE A 54 7.28 5.60 9.69
CA PHE A 54 6.57 6.18 8.55
C PHE A 54 7.42 7.21 7.82
N ALA A 55 8.10 8.10 8.55
CA ALA A 55 8.99 9.11 7.96
C ALA A 55 10.07 8.50 7.06
N LYS A 56 10.53 7.27 7.39
CA LYS A 56 11.50 6.53 6.56
C LYS A 56 10.89 5.91 5.30
N LEU A 57 9.59 5.60 5.32
CA LEU A 57 8.87 5.02 4.18
C LEU A 57 8.31 6.09 3.25
N GLU A 58 7.73 7.15 3.81
CA GLU A 58 6.96 8.14 3.05
C GLU A 58 7.83 9.23 2.38
N VAL A 59 9.09 9.35 2.74
CA VAL A 59 9.99 10.40 2.22
C VAL A 59 9.35 11.78 2.27
N VAL A 60 9.53 12.49 3.37
CA VAL A 60 8.99 13.83 3.60
C VAL A 60 9.25 14.76 2.40
N GLY A 61 8.22 15.49 1.97
CA GLY A 61 8.31 16.40 0.83
C GLY A 61 8.14 15.73 -0.55
N SER A 62 7.82 14.44 -0.61
CA SER A 62 7.62 13.74 -1.88
C SER A 62 6.21 13.88 -2.48
N ARG A 63 5.27 14.58 -1.81
CA ARG A 63 3.94 14.87 -2.39
C ARG A 63 4.11 15.75 -3.63
N LYS A 64 3.52 15.30 -4.71
CA LYS A 64 3.59 15.96 -6.03
C LYS A 64 2.22 16.49 -6.43
N THR A 65 2.26 17.50 -7.29
CA THR A 65 1.10 17.96 -8.07
C THR A 65 1.19 17.44 -9.50
N PRO A 66 0.12 17.50 -10.29
CA PRO A 66 0.22 17.13 -11.70
C PRO A 66 1.27 17.92 -12.48
N ALA A 67 1.57 19.16 -12.06
CA ALA A 67 2.61 19.99 -12.71
C ALA A 67 4.03 19.38 -12.56
N ASP A 68 4.28 18.66 -11.47
CA ASP A 68 5.60 18.11 -11.13
C ASP A 68 5.91 16.78 -11.86
N VAL A 69 4.97 16.23 -12.61
CA VAL A 69 5.16 14.97 -13.36
C VAL A 69 5.14 15.20 -14.86
N GLN A 70 6.02 14.49 -15.56
CA GLN A 70 6.06 14.49 -17.02
C GLN A 70 4.94 13.60 -17.60
N PRO A 71 4.46 13.89 -18.83
CA PRO A 71 3.54 13.00 -19.51
C PRO A 71 4.09 11.58 -19.66
N ALA A 72 3.21 10.59 -19.55
CA ALA A 72 3.53 9.19 -19.64
C ALA A 72 2.52 8.44 -20.53
N ASP A 73 2.74 7.14 -20.74
CA ASP A 73 1.89 6.32 -21.60
C ASP A 73 0.61 5.88 -20.86
N ALA A 74 0.68 5.76 -19.52
CA ALA A 74 -0.48 5.45 -18.67
C ALA A 74 -0.31 5.96 -17.24
N ILE A 75 -1.44 6.20 -16.57
CA ILE A 75 -1.56 6.39 -15.12
C ILE A 75 -2.01 5.06 -14.54
N ILE A 76 -1.27 4.55 -13.55
CA ILE A 76 -1.59 3.29 -12.87
C ILE A 76 -2.02 3.60 -11.45
N VAL A 77 -3.23 3.19 -11.08
CA VAL A 77 -3.78 3.35 -9.73
C VAL A 77 -3.89 1.98 -9.09
N LEU A 78 -3.08 1.74 -8.04
CA LEU A 78 -3.04 0.46 -7.35
C LEU A 78 -4.25 0.28 -6.44
N SER A 79 -4.69 -0.98 -6.34
CA SER A 79 -5.82 -1.41 -5.52
C SER A 79 -5.58 -1.28 -4.01
N GLY A 80 -6.63 -1.51 -3.20
CA GLY A 80 -6.59 -1.51 -1.73
C GLY A 80 -7.20 -0.27 -1.09
N MET A 81 -8.21 0.32 -1.74
CA MET A 81 -8.92 1.54 -1.32
C MET A 81 -10.34 1.27 -0.85
N THR A 82 -10.82 0.04 -0.95
CA THR A 82 -12.19 -0.31 -0.59
C THR A 82 -12.23 -1.53 0.31
N HIS A 83 -13.35 -1.70 0.99
CA HIS A 83 -13.69 -2.93 1.71
C HIS A 83 -15.12 -3.35 1.38
N SER A 84 -15.38 -4.66 1.48
CA SER A 84 -16.72 -5.20 1.22
C SER A 84 -17.56 -5.17 2.50
N ILE A 85 -18.75 -4.61 2.41
CA ILE A 85 -19.75 -4.62 3.49
C ILE A 85 -20.99 -5.37 3.07
N ARG A 86 -21.65 -6.01 4.04
CA ARG A 86 -22.94 -6.67 3.83
C ARG A 86 -24.07 -5.69 4.13
N THR A 87 -24.95 -5.50 3.17
CA THR A 87 -26.17 -4.73 3.32
C THR A 87 -27.41 -5.62 3.21
N ALA A 88 -28.60 -5.08 3.48
CA ALA A 88 -29.86 -5.81 3.28
C ALA A 88 -30.09 -6.22 1.80
N LYS A 89 -29.44 -5.55 0.84
CA LYS A 89 -29.58 -5.81 -0.60
C LYS A 89 -28.42 -6.64 -1.17
N GLY A 90 -27.47 -7.09 -0.35
CA GLY A 90 -26.31 -7.86 -0.80
C GLY A 90 -24.98 -7.29 -0.32
N ILE A 91 -23.91 -7.72 -0.94
CA ILE A 91 -22.54 -7.26 -0.62
C ILE A 91 -22.16 -6.14 -1.60
N ILE A 92 -21.70 -5.02 -1.06
CA ILE A 92 -21.23 -3.87 -1.84
C ILE A 92 -19.80 -3.51 -1.42
N SER A 93 -19.08 -2.81 -2.29
CA SER A 93 -17.79 -2.19 -1.95
C SER A 93 -18.01 -0.78 -1.43
N GLU A 94 -17.38 -0.45 -0.31
CA GLU A 94 -17.36 0.89 0.29
C GLU A 94 -15.94 1.45 0.32
N ARG A 95 -15.80 2.76 0.11
CA ARG A 95 -14.50 3.44 0.08
C ARG A 95 -13.95 3.56 1.50
N ASN A 96 -12.71 3.15 1.67
CA ASN A 96 -11.99 3.28 2.94
C ASN A 96 -10.92 4.39 2.88
N ASP A 97 -10.18 4.45 1.78
CA ASP A 97 -9.06 5.39 1.61
C ASP A 97 -8.92 5.80 0.13
N PRO A 98 -9.72 6.80 -0.33
CA PRO A 98 -9.85 7.10 -1.74
C PRO A 98 -8.73 7.97 -2.34
N ASP A 99 -7.69 8.33 -1.58
CA ASP A 99 -6.67 9.27 -2.04
C ASP A 99 -5.94 8.81 -3.31
N ARG A 100 -5.72 7.50 -3.48
CA ARG A 100 -5.13 6.95 -4.71
C ARG A 100 -6.04 7.19 -5.92
N PHE A 101 -7.34 7.00 -5.73
CA PHE A 101 -8.32 7.27 -6.78
C PHE A 101 -8.29 8.75 -7.18
N PHE A 102 -8.38 9.65 -6.22
CA PHE A 102 -8.35 11.10 -6.51
C PHE A 102 -7.02 11.54 -7.11
N GLY A 103 -5.89 11.02 -6.66
CA GLY A 103 -4.59 11.28 -7.29
C GLY A 103 -4.53 10.83 -8.76
N GLY A 104 -5.12 9.67 -9.08
CA GLY A 104 -5.29 9.23 -10.46
C GLY A 104 -6.19 10.16 -11.27
N MET A 105 -7.30 10.62 -10.67
CA MET A 105 -8.24 11.56 -11.30
C MET A 105 -7.63 12.94 -11.55
N GLU A 106 -6.81 13.45 -10.65
CA GLU A 106 -6.03 14.69 -10.85
C GLU A 106 -5.15 14.59 -12.10
N LEU A 107 -4.42 13.49 -12.23
CA LEU A 107 -3.51 13.25 -13.34
C LEU A 107 -4.21 13.08 -14.69
N ILE A 108 -5.29 12.29 -14.76
CA ILE A 108 -6.01 12.08 -16.03
C ILE A 108 -6.71 13.36 -16.49
N LYS A 109 -7.31 14.14 -15.58
CA LYS A 109 -7.89 15.46 -15.88
C LYS A 109 -6.82 16.47 -16.33
N ALA A 110 -5.60 16.40 -15.78
CA ALA A 110 -4.46 17.19 -16.21
C ALA A 110 -3.81 16.66 -17.52
N LYS A 111 -4.40 15.64 -18.14
CA LYS A 111 -3.94 15.03 -19.41
C LYS A 111 -2.48 14.54 -19.35
N LYS A 112 -2.06 14.00 -18.19
CA LYS A 112 -0.70 13.48 -18.01
C LYS A 112 -0.47 12.11 -18.66
N ALA A 113 -1.54 11.41 -19.04
CA ALA A 113 -1.49 10.23 -19.89
C ALA A 113 -2.81 10.07 -20.66
N PRO A 114 -2.81 9.31 -21.78
CA PRO A 114 -4.03 9.04 -22.55
C PRO A 114 -5.00 8.10 -21.83
N VAL A 115 -4.51 7.25 -20.92
CA VAL A 115 -5.32 6.24 -20.22
C VAL A 115 -4.97 6.17 -18.73
N ILE A 116 -5.97 5.79 -17.93
CA ILE A 116 -5.85 5.43 -16.52
C ILE A 116 -6.15 3.93 -16.37
N ILE A 117 -5.34 3.21 -15.64
CA ILE A 117 -5.48 1.77 -15.39
C ILE A 117 -5.72 1.56 -13.90
N PHE A 118 -6.88 1.01 -13.53
CA PHE A 118 -7.17 0.54 -12.19
C PHE A 118 -6.78 -0.93 -12.06
N THR A 119 -5.99 -1.28 -11.05
CA THR A 119 -5.67 -2.68 -10.80
C THR A 119 -6.82 -3.38 -10.10
N LYS A 120 -7.17 -4.60 -10.56
CA LYS A 120 -8.27 -5.42 -10.03
C LYS A 120 -7.78 -6.29 -8.87
N GLY A 121 -7.33 -5.66 -7.78
CA GLY A 121 -6.90 -6.37 -6.59
C GLY A 121 -8.07 -7.10 -5.92
N LYS A 122 -7.93 -8.43 -5.78
CA LYS A 122 -8.91 -9.26 -5.11
C LYS A 122 -8.24 -10.46 -4.45
N LEU A 123 -8.33 -10.53 -3.13
CA LEU A 123 -7.84 -11.69 -2.40
C LEU A 123 -8.92 -12.80 -2.41
N PRO A 124 -8.53 -14.10 -2.46
CA PRO A 124 -9.46 -15.22 -2.61
C PRO A 124 -10.54 -15.32 -1.51
N TRP A 125 -10.26 -14.78 -0.33
CA TRP A 125 -11.21 -14.80 0.79
C TRP A 125 -12.08 -13.54 0.90
N ILE A 126 -11.91 -12.56 0.02
CA ILE A 126 -12.77 -11.38 -0.03
C ILE A 126 -14.00 -11.69 -0.87
N ILE A 127 -15.16 -11.60 -0.23
CA ILE A 127 -16.44 -11.81 -0.88
C ILE A 127 -17.00 -10.44 -1.28
N GLY A 128 -17.37 -10.31 -2.56
CA GLY A 128 -17.95 -9.08 -3.08
C GLY A 128 -17.39 -8.69 -4.45
N PRO A 129 -17.89 -7.60 -5.05
CA PRO A 129 -17.38 -7.10 -6.32
C PRO A 129 -15.94 -6.59 -6.17
N PRO A 130 -15.12 -6.69 -7.22
CA PRO A 130 -13.80 -6.07 -7.22
C PRO A 130 -13.90 -4.54 -7.08
N GLU A 131 -12.97 -3.92 -6.38
CA GLU A 131 -12.98 -2.47 -6.19
C GLU A 131 -12.89 -1.70 -7.50
N SER A 132 -12.21 -2.25 -8.51
CA SER A 132 -12.08 -1.64 -9.83
C SER A 132 -13.41 -1.32 -10.51
N GLU A 133 -14.47 -2.08 -10.23
CA GLU A 133 -15.82 -1.81 -10.76
C GLU A 133 -16.38 -0.50 -10.18
N LEU A 134 -16.26 -0.31 -8.88
CA LEU A 134 -16.67 0.92 -8.20
C LEU A 134 -15.84 2.12 -8.69
N LEU A 135 -14.52 1.95 -8.83
CA LEU A 135 -13.61 3.01 -9.24
C LEU A 135 -13.86 3.41 -10.70
N GLN A 136 -14.09 2.43 -11.59
CA GLN A 136 -14.42 2.68 -13.00
C GLN A 136 -15.73 3.45 -13.13
N ALA A 137 -16.80 3.01 -12.46
CA ALA A 137 -18.09 3.70 -12.46
C ALA A 137 -17.95 5.15 -11.96
N THR A 138 -17.25 5.32 -10.81
CA THR A 138 -17.03 6.66 -10.24
C THR A 138 -16.19 7.55 -11.19
N ALA A 139 -15.17 7.02 -11.84
CA ALA A 139 -14.37 7.81 -12.80
C ALA A 139 -15.20 8.27 -14.00
N GLN A 140 -16.11 7.42 -14.52
CA GLN A 140 -17.04 7.78 -15.59
C GLN A 140 -18.02 8.87 -15.14
N GLU A 141 -18.61 8.74 -13.95
CA GLU A 141 -19.48 9.77 -13.35
C GLU A 141 -18.75 11.11 -13.20
N MET A 142 -17.44 11.08 -12.93
CA MET A 142 -16.59 12.27 -12.85
C MET A 142 -16.09 12.80 -14.20
N GLY A 143 -16.59 12.23 -15.32
CA GLY A 143 -16.37 12.73 -16.68
C GLY A 143 -15.14 12.13 -17.39
N VAL A 144 -14.55 11.06 -16.91
CA VAL A 144 -13.51 10.33 -17.66
C VAL A 144 -14.18 9.44 -18.71
N HIS A 145 -13.75 9.59 -19.97
CA HIS A 145 -14.35 8.82 -21.06
C HIS A 145 -14.08 7.31 -20.89
N PRO A 146 -15.07 6.43 -21.13
CA PRO A 146 -14.89 4.97 -20.92
C PRO A 146 -13.68 4.37 -21.64
N GLN A 147 -13.34 4.86 -22.83
CA GLN A 147 -12.16 4.40 -23.60
C GLN A 147 -10.81 4.79 -22.97
N GLN A 148 -10.80 5.73 -22.03
CA GLN A 148 -9.59 6.13 -21.29
C GLN A 148 -9.40 5.30 -20.02
N ILE A 149 -10.37 4.46 -19.63
CA ILE A 149 -10.32 3.66 -18.41
C ILE A 149 -10.05 2.20 -18.77
N LEU A 150 -8.97 1.66 -18.27
CA LEU A 150 -8.61 0.24 -18.40
C LEU A 150 -8.59 -0.40 -17.01
N VAL A 151 -8.82 -1.70 -16.99
CA VAL A 151 -8.77 -2.51 -15.74
C VAL A 151 -7.93 -3.75 -15.99
N THR A 152 -7.10 -4.15 -15.05
CA THR A 152 -6.31 -5.38 -15.13
C THR A 152 -7.18 -6.63 -14.96
N GLY A 153 -6.63 -7.81 -15.24
CA GLY A 153 -7.15 -9.06 -14.70
C GLY A 153 -7.12 -9.07 -13.17
N GLU A 154 -7.70 -10.10 -12.54
CA GLU A 154 -7.65 -10.28 -11.08
C GLU A 154 -6.20 -10.50 -10.63
N VAL A 155 -5.79 -9.78 -9.60
CA VAL A 155 -4.42 -9.78 -9.06
C VAL A 155 -4.45 -9.90 -7.53
N GLU A 156 -3.50 -10.64 -6.98
CA GLU A 156 -3.42 -10.91 -5.54
C GLU A 156 -2.22 -10.23 -4.87
N THR A 157 -1.20 -9.90 -5.67
CA THR A 157 0.06 -9.33 -5.21
C THR A 157 0.50 -8.14 -6.06
N THR A 158 1.38 -7.30 -5.54
CA THR A 158 1.96 -6.16 -6.30
C THR A 158 2.76 -6.64 -7.52
N GLU A 159 3.32 -7.84 -7.46
CA GLU A 159 3.99 -8.45 -8.62
C GLU A 159 2.98 -8.81 -9.72
N ASP A 160 1.82 -9.37 -9.37
CA ASP A 160 0.77 -9.65 -10.33
C ASP A 160 0.23 -8.35 -10.95
N GLU A 161 0.04 -7.30 -10.13
CA GLU A 161 -0.34 -5.97 -10.61
C GLU A 161 0.64 -5.48 -11.68
N SER A 162 1.95 -5.53 -11.41
CA SER A 162 2.98 -5.06 -12.34
C SER A 162 3.00 -5.86 -13.65
N ARG A 163 2.85 -7.18 -13.57
CA ARG A 163 2.81 -8.07 -14.74
C ARG A 163 1.58 -7.85 -15.61
N GLU A 164 0.39 -7.70 -15.00
CA GLU A 164 -0.85 -7.44 -15.73
C GLU A 164 -0.83 -6.07 -16.41
N VAL A 165 -0.34 -5.03 -15.72
CA VAL A 165 -0.14 -3.70 -16.32
C VAL A 165 0.85 -3.78 -17.49
N LYS A 166 1.96 -4.51 -17.35
CA LYS A 166 2.93 -4.69 -18.45
C LYS A 166 2.29 -5.35 -19.67
N LYS A 167 1.42 -6.35 -19.48
CA LYS A 167 0.67 -6.99 -20.58
C LYS A 167 -0.25 -5.99 -21.31
N ILE A 168 -0.97 -5.15 -20.57
CA ILE A 168 -1.87 -4.13 -21.15
C ILE A 168 -1.08 -3.11 -21.97
N LEU A 169 0.15 -2.79 -21.54
CA LEU A 169 1.00 -1.76 -22.15
C LEU A 169 1.91 -2.27 -23.28
N GLN A 170 1.96 -3.58 -23.60
CA GLN A 170 2.91 -4.19 -24.55
C GLN A 170 3.08 -3.42 -25.87
N SER A 171 2.02 -2.80 -26.37
CA SER A 171 2.01 -2.03 -27.63
C SER A 171 1.83 -0.52 -27.42
N LYS A 172 1.74 -0.02 -26.21
CA LYS A 172 1.34 1.36 -25.88
C LYS A 172 2.48 2.18 -25.24
N GLY A 173 3.60 1.56 -24.93
CA GLY A 173 4.74 2.18 -24.27
C GLY A 173 5.11 1.52 -22.93
N ASN A 174 6.07 2.11 -22.22
CA ASN A 174 6.58 1.57 -20.95
C ASN A 174 6.72 2.63 -19.85
N ARG A 175 6.46 3.90 -20.15
CA ARG A 175 6.51 4.99 -19.14
C ARG A 175 5.17 5.10 -18.44
N ILE A 176 5.19 4.99 -17.12
CA ILE A 176 3.98 5.06 -16.30
C ILE A 176 4.11 6.09 -15.19
N ILE A 177 2.96 6.69 -14.80
CA ILE A 177 2.83 7.39 -13.54
C ILE A 177 2.15 6.44 -12.57
N LEU A 178 2.88 6.02 -11.53
CA LEU A 178 2.40 5.07 -10.54
C LEU A 178 1.79 5.81 -9.35
N VAL A 179 0.51 5.60 -9.10
CA VAL A 179 -0.25 6.22 -8.01
C VAL A 179 -0.54 5.17 -6.93
N THR A 180 -0.01 5.37 -5.75
CA THR A 180 -0.28 4.53 -4.58
C THR A 180 0.05 5.30 -3.29
N SER A 181 -0.28 4.73 -2.12
CA SER A 181 0.05 5.33 -0.83
C SER A 181 1.56 5.54 -0.68
N ALA A 182 1.94 6.67 -0.09
CA ALA A 182 3.33 7.07 0.06
C ALA A 182 4.19 6.01 0.75
N PHE A 183 3.67 5.39 1.83
CA PHE A 183 4.35 4.32 2.56
C PHE A 183 4.56 3.04 1.73
N HIS A 184 3.72 2.81 0.71
CA HIS A 184 3.78 1.66 -0.20
C HIS A 184 4.62 1.93 -1.46
N MET A 185 4.87 3.18 -1.81
CA MET A 185 5.44 3.61 -3.08
C MET A 185 6.78 2.95 -3.39
N ARG A 186 7.69 2.86 -2.40
CA ARG A 186 9.02 2.27 -2.61
C ARG A 186 8.94 0.81 -3.08
N ARG A 187 8.12 0.00 -2.42
CA ARG A 187 7.94 -1.42 -2.76
C ARG A 187 7.24 -1.58 -4.12
N ALA A 188 6.21 -0.79 -4.37
CA ALA A 188 5.49 -0.82 -5.62
C ALA A 188 6.38 -0.42 -6.81
N LYS A 189 7.16 0.67 -6.67
CA LYS A 189 8.09 1.13 -7.71
C LYS A 189 9.04 0.01 -8.12
N ILE A 190 9.71 -0.65 -7.16
CA ILE A 190 10.64 -1.76 -7.44
C ILE A 190 9.92 -2.88 -8.20
N ALA A 191 8.72 -3.28 -7.79
CA ALA A 191 7.97 -4.35 -8.44
C ALA A 191 7.62 -4.03 -9.91
N PHE A 192 7.30 -2.77 -10.20
CA PHE A 192 6.98 -2.32 -11.56
C PHE A 192 8.24 -2.15 -12.43
N GLU A 193 9.33 -1.67 -11.86
CA GLU A 193 10.62 -1.57 -12.56
C GLU A 193 11.19 -2.96 -12.89
N ASN A 194 11.02 -3.96 -12.03
CA ASN A 194 11.45 -5.34 -12.27
C ASN A 194 10.79 -6.01 -13.50
N VAL A 195 9.64 -5.52 -13.95
CA VAL A 195 9.01 -5.99 -15.20
C VAL A 195 9.33 -5.11 -16.40
N GLY A 196 10.29 -4.17 -16.26
CA GLY A 196 10.77 -3.32 -17.36
C GLY A 196 9.85 -2.14 -17.66
N LEU A 197 9.14 -1.60 -16.67
CA LEU A 197 8.40 -0.35 -16.78
C LEU A 197 9.26 0.81 -16.24
N GLU A 198 9.16 1.96 -16.88
CA GLU A 198 9.77 3.20 -16.43
C GLU A 198 8.78 3.95 -15.53
N VAL A 199 9.09 4.03 -14.23
CA VAL A 199 8.13 4.45 -13.21
C VAL A 199 8.40 5.88 -12.76
N GLN A 200 7.42 6.79 -12.99
CA GLN A 200 7.31 8.06 -12.29
C GLN A 200 6.43 7.87 -11.06
N PRO A 201 6.96 7.99 -9.83
CA PRO A 201 6.14 7.87 -8.62
C PRO A 201 5.27 9.12 -8.43
N TYR A 202 4.00 8.89 -8.09
CA TYR A 202 3.05 9.89 -7.64
C TYR A 202 2.43 9.45 -6.31
N PRO A 203 3.19 9.64 -5.20
CA PRO A 203 2.75 9.23 -3.87
C PRO A 203 1.60 10.10 -3.39
N VAL A 204 0.59 9.44 -2.82
CA VAL A 204 -0.60 10.03 -2.19
C VAL A 204 -0.84 9.36 -0.84
N ASP A 205 -1.92 9.66 -0.14
CA ASP A 205 -2.28 8.95 1.09
C ASP A 205 -1.12 8.93 2.10
N PHE A 206 -0.59 10.11 2.39
CA PHE A 206 0.42 10.29 3.43
C PHE A 206 -0.23 10.13 4.81
N LYS A 207 0.35 9.28 5.63
CA LYS A 207 -0.15 9.02 7.00
C LYS A 207 0.58 9.87 8.03
N LEU A 208 1.77 10.36 7.69
CA LEU A 208 2.53 11.27 8.54
C LEU A 208 2.05 12.70 8.32
N GLY A 209 1.35 13.26 9.31
CA GLY A 209 0.98 14.69 9.35
C GLY A 209 2.11 15.55 9.92
N GLU A 210 2.10 16.83 9.58
CA GLU A 210 2.96 17.82 10.26
C GLU A 210 2.28 18.25 11.56
N TYR A 211 2.90 17.94 12.68
CA TYR A 211 2.47 18.37 14.00
C TYR A 211 3.67 18.50 14.95
N ALA A 212 3.54 19.35 15.95
CA ALA A 212 4.55 19.47 17.00
C ALA A 212 4.52 18.26 17.92
N LEU A 213 5.69 17.73 18.27
CA LEU A 213 5.81 16.65 19.23
C LEU A 213 5.23 17.04 20.58
N THR A 214 4.41 16.19 21.16
CA THR A 214 3.74 16.37 22.44
C THR A 214 4.04 15.25 23.42
N PRO A 215 3.82 15.39 24.72
CA PRO A 215 3.91 14.29 25.67
C PRO A 215 3.00 13.08 25.33
N MET A 216 1.90 13.31 24.61
CA MET A 216 0.99 12.26 24.16
C MET A 216 1.65 11.30 23.18
N ASP A 217 2.68 11.72 22.45
CA ASP A 217 3.39 10.91 21.47
C ASP A 217 4.26 9.81 22.12
N PHE A 218 4.46 9.88 23.43
CA PHE A 218 5.17 8.87 24.23
C PHE A 218 4.23 7.89 24.93
N ILE A 219 2.89 8.10 24.80
CA ILE A 219 1.91 7.19 25.41
C ILE A 219 1.60 6.05 24.44
N PRO A 220 1.86 4.78 24.83
CA PRO A 220 1.55 3.63 24.01
C PRO A 220 0.06 3.52 23.69
N ASN A 221 -0.26 3.19 22.44
CA ASN A 221 -1.62 2.94 21.99
C ASN A 221 -1.68 1.87 20.87
N PRO A 222 -2.83 1.20 20.70
CA PRO A 222 -2.97 0.12 19.70
C PRO A 222 -2.79 0.58 18.26
N LEU A 223 -3.19 1.82 17.93
CA LEU A 223 -3.08 2.35 16.58
C LEU A 223 -1.63 2.53 16.16
N SER A 224 -0.78 3.03 17.06
CA SER A 224 0.66 3.16 16.81
C SER A 224 1.34 1.82 16.61
N LEU A 225 0.92 0.79 17.36
CA LEU A 225 1.43 -0.57 17.15
C LEU A 225 1.04 -1.12 15.77
N ALA A 226 -0.23 -0.99 15.39
CA ALA A 226 -0.71 -1.40 14.07
C ALA A 226 0.02 -0.66 12.94
N THR A 227 0.31 0.62 13.16
CA THR A 227 1.09 1.47 12.26
C THR A 227 2.52 0.97 12.12
N THR A 228 3.20 0.69 13.23
CA THR A 228 4.56 0.11 13.24
C THR A 228 4.59 -1.25 12.54
N GLU A 229 3.61 -2.12 12.79
CA GLU A 229 3.48 -3.41 12.10
C GLU A 229 3.37 -3.24 10.58
N LYS A 230 2.54 -2.29 10.13
CA LYS A 230 2.40 -1.96 8.72
C LYS A 230 3.75 -1.53 8.10
N CYS A 231 4.51 -0.69 8.80
CA CYS A 231 5.84 -0.26 8.36
C CYS A 231 6.83 -1.43 8.24
N VAL A 232 6.88 -2.30 9.25
CA VAL A 232 7.75 -3.49 9.22
C VAL A 232 7.40 -4.38 8.03
N ARG A 233 6.13 -4.59 7.75
CA ARG A 233 5.66 -5.37 6.59
C ARG A 233 6.09 -4.75 5.26
N GLU A 234 6.02 -3.44 5.12
CA GLU A 234 6.48 -2.74 3.91
C GLU A 234 8.01 -2.82 3.74
N LEU A 235 8.77 -2.73 4.83
CA LEU A 235 10.22 -2.91 4.81
C LEU A 235 10.60 -4.33 4.37
N ILE A 236 9.99 -5.36 4.95
CA ILE A 236 10.21 -6.76 4.56
C ILE A 236 9.87 -6.96 3.07
N GLY A 237 8.72 -6.43 2.62
CA GLY A 237 8.31 -6.49 1.21
C GLY A 237 9.29 -5.77 0.28
N THR A 238 9.81 -4.63 0.70
CA THR A 238 10.82 -3.88 -0.07
C THR A 238 12.11 -4.69 -0.23
N VAL A 239 12.63 -5.28 0.86
CA VAL A 239 13.81 -6.15 0.82
C VAL A 239 13.57 -7.35 -0.12
N TYR A 240 12.42 -8.01 -0.01
CA TYR A 240 12.05 -9.14 -0.88
C TYR A 240 12.11 -8.77 -2.36
N TYR A 241 11.48 -7.66 -2.78
CA TYR A 241 11.48 -7.25 -4.19
C TYR A 241 12.84 -6.74 -4.66
N THR A 242 13.65 -6.14 -3.78
CA THR A 242 15.02 -5.74 -4.12
C THR A 242 15.90 -6.97 -4.38
N LEU A 243 15.80 -8.00 -3.55
CA LEU A 243 16.58 -9.25 -3.72
C LEU A 243 16.10 -10.07 -4.93
N LYS A 244 14.84 -9.98 -5.30
CA LYS A 244 14.27 -10.69 -6.45
C LYS A 244 14.63 -10.03 -7.80
N ALA A 245 15.12 -8.79 -7.78
CA ALA A 245 15.56 -8.07 -8.98
C ALA A 245 16.90 -8.59 -9.55
N PHE A 246 17.55 -9.52 -8.88
CA PHE A 246 18.75 -10.24 -9.30
C PHE A 246 18.37 -11.69 -9.61
#